data_292be63160528dac1f94f8a2923600f6
#
_entry.id   292be63160528dac1f94f8a2923600f6
#
_cell.length_a   1.000
_cell.length_b   1.000
_cell.length_c   1.000
_cell.angle_alpha   90.00
_cell.angle_beta   90.00
_cell.angle_gamma   90.00
#
_symmetry.space_group_name_H-M   'P 1'
#
loop_
_entity.id
_entity.type
_entity.pdbx_description
1 polymer ?
#
loop_
_entity_poly.entity_id
_entity_poly.type
_entity_poly.pdbx_seq_one_letter_code
_entity_poly.pdbx_strand_id
1 'polypeptide(L)'
;VVSHRCRTHTQSNTAFRGFGGPQGMLGVERAIDEVAHHLGLDPLVVRRHNFYPHRSVPAAQHGVTQYGQTVADCIIQDIVDELETTADYTRRRAEIEAFNSANDLVKRGIALTPVKFGISFNTQFLNQAGALVHVYSDGSVQLNHGGTEMGQGLNTKVAQIVANEFQIDIDTVRITATNTGKVPNTSATA
;
A
#
# COMPACT_ATOMS: atom_id res chain seq x y z
N VAL A 1 -23.93 2.14 -2.76
CA VAL A 1 -23.37 3.06 -1.76
C VAL A 1 -24.35 4.20 -1.57
N VAL A 2 -24.74 4.46 -0.33
CA VAL A 2 -25.61 5.59 0.02
C VAL A 2 -24.73 6.67 0.65
N SER A 3 -24.77 7.88 0.08
CA SER A 3 -24.04 9.01 0.65
C SER A 3 -24.89 9.72 1.69
N HIS A 4 -24.30 9.95 2.87
CA HIS A 4 -24.92 10.73 3.94
C HIS A 4 -24.31 12.13 3.98
N ARG A 5 -25.16 13.16 4.01
CA ARG A 5 -24.73 14.55 4.15
C ARG A 5 -25.09 15.03 5.55
N CYS A 6 -24.08 15.38 6.33
CA CYS A 6 -24.25 15.90 7.67
C CYS A 6 -23.85 17.37 7.75
N ARG A 7 -24.61 18.19 8.46
CA ARG A 7 -24.19 19.54 8.85
C ARG A 7 -23.48 19.43 10.19
N THR A 8 -22.23 19.82 10.24
CA THR A 8 -21.41 19.77 11.45
C THR A 8 -20.65 21.07 11.64
N HIS A 9 -20.16 21.31 12.84
CA HIS A 9 -19.23 22.39 13.15
C HIS A 9 -17.76 21.98 13.00
N THR A 10 -17.51 20.72 12.57
CA THR A 10 -16.16 20.24 12.27
C THR A 10 -15.73 20.70 10.88
N GLN A 11 -14.42 20.72 10.66
CA GLN A 11 -13.86 20.97 9.34
C GLN A 11 -14.33 19.91 8.34
N SER A 12 -14.36 20.27 7.06
CA SER A 12 -14.55 19.27 5.99
C SER A 12 -13.36 18.34 5.96
N ASN A 13 -13.58 17.07 6.21
CA ASN A 13 -12.55 16.08 6.04
C ASN A 13 -12.39 15.77 4.55
N THR A 14 -11.17 15.90 4.03
CA THR A 14 -10.88 15.66 2.63
C THR A 14 -9.83 14.56 2.48
N ALA A 15 -9.05 14.64 1.43
CA ALA A 15 -7.99 13.68 1.15
C ALA A 15 -6.90 13.69 2.25
N PHE A 16 -6.54 12.50 2.67
CA PHE A 16 -5.40 12.23 3.53
C PHE A 16 -4.53 11.17 2.87
N ARG A 17 -3.36 10.90 3.39
CA ARG A 17 -2.43 9.87 2.89
C ARG A 17 -3.17 8.56 2.57
N GLY A 18 -3.04 8.08 1.32
CA GLY A 18 -3.79 6.94 0.79
C GLY A 18 -5.12 7.29 0.12
N PHE A 19 -5.55 8.55 0.16
CA PHE A 19 -6.68 9.13 -0.58
C PHE A 19 -7.99 8.33 -0.45
N GLY A 20 -8.31 7.88 0.78
CA GLY A 20 -9.51 7.11 1.09
C GLY A 20 -9.36 5.60 0.93
N GLY A 21 -8.27 5.11 0.37
CA GLY A 21 -7.96 3.68 0.29
C GLY A 21 -7.95 2.99 1.65
N PRO A 22 -7.26 3.53 2.69
CA PRO A 22 -7.26 2.94 4.01
C PRO A 22 -8.66 2.83 4.65
N GLN A 23 -9.51 3.84 4.46
CA GLN A 23 -10.89 3.82 4.97
C GLN A 23 -11.73 2.77 4.24
N GLY A 24 -11.59 2.67 2.91
CA GLY A 24 -12.25 1.63 2.11
C GLY A 24 -11.80 0.23 2.50
N MET A 25 -10.50 0.06 2.75
CA MET A 25 -9.94 -1.21 3.22
C MET A 25 -10.50 -1.61 4.58
N LEU A 26 -10.53 -0.69 5.55
CA LEU A 26 -11.12 -0.96 6.87
C LEU A 26 -12.57 -1.45 6.76
N GLY A 27 -13.37 -0.79 5.91
CA GLY A 27 -14.76 -1.18 5.68
C GLY A 27 -14.90 -2.58 5.07
N VAL A 28 -14.12 -2.88 4.04
CA VAL A 28 -14.15 -4.19 3.36
C VAL A 28 -13.61 -5.30 4.27
N GLU A 29 -12.49 -5.08 4.95
CA GLU A 29 -11.90 -6.08 5.85
C GLU A 29 -12.85 -6.41 7.01
N ARG A 30 -13.54 -5.41 7.54
CA ARG A 30 -14.58 -5.65 8.56
C ARG A 30 -15.74 -6.47 7.99
N ALA A 31 -16.20 -6.19 6.78
CA ALA A 31 -17.27 -6.97 6.15
C ALA A 31 -16.84 -8.43 5.91
N ILE A 32 -15.59 -8.67 5.51
CA ILE A 32 -15.03 -10.03 5.34
C ILE A 32 -15.01 -10.77 6.69
N ASP A 33 -14.59 -10.12 7.76
CA ASP A 33 -14.62 -10.72 9.10
C ASP A 33 -16.03 -11.10 9.52
N GLU A 34 -17.03 -10.24 9.32
CA GLU A 34 -18.44 -10.54 9.64
C GLU A 34 -18.97 -11.71 8.81
N VAL A 35 -18.66 -11.77 7.51
CA VAL A 35 -19.03 -12.89 6.65
C VAL A 35 -18.39 -14.20 7.15
N ALA A 36 -17.11 -14.17 7.47
CA ALA A 36 -16.39 -15.33 8.00
C ALA A 36 -17.02 -15.82 9.32
N HIS A 37 -17.28 -14.91 10.24
CA HIS A 37 -17.95 -15.22 11.50
C HIS A 37 -19.35 -15.84 11.29
N HIS A 38 -20.14 -15.28 10.38
CA HIS A 38 -21.48 -15.81 10.07
C HIS A 38 -21.42 -17.23 9.48
N LEU A 39 -20.38 -17.51 8.70
CA LEU A 39 -20.17 -18.83 8.07
C LEU A 39 -19.40 -19.81 8.96
N GLY A 40 -18.91 -19.41 10.11
CA GLY A 40 -18.06 -20.23 10.98
C GLY A 40 -16.70 -20.57 10.35
N LEU A 41 -16.18 -19.69 9.48
CA LEU A 41 -14.91 -19.88 8.77
C LEU A 41 -13.80 -18.99 9.38
N ASP A 42 -12.55 -19.39 9.12
CA ASP A 42 -11.43 -18.47 9.35
C ASP A 42 -11.51 -17.31 8.35
N PRO A 43 -11.40 -16.06 8.81
CA PRO A 43 -11.39 -14.90 7.91
C PRO A 43 -10.34 -14.96 6.80
N LEU A 44 -9.19 -15.61 7.04
CA LEU A 44 -8.18 -15.79 6.02
C LEU A 44 -8.67 -16.68 4.86
N VAL A 45 -9.49 -17.69 5.15
CA VAL A 45 -10.10 -18.53 4.09
C VAL A 45 -10.98 -17.70 3.17
N VAL A 46 -11.80 -16.80 3.76
CA VAL A 46 -12.65 -15.91 2.96
C VAL A 46 -11.81 -14.92 2.15
N ARG A 47 -10.72 -14.38 2.73
CA ARG A 47 -9.79 -13.50 2.02
C ARG A 47 -9.13 -14.20 0.83
N ARG A 48 -8.66 -15.42 1.01
CA ARG A 48 -8.03 -16.21 -0.06
C ARG A 48 -8.95 -16.41 -1.27
N HIS A 49 -10.25 -16.61 -1.05
CA HIS A 49 -11.24 -16.73 -2.13
C HIS A 49 -11.42 -15.43 -2.92
N ASN A 50 -11.02 -14.31 -2.35
CA ASN A 50 -11.15 -12.98 -2.96
C ASN A 50 -9.82 -12.44 -3.53
N PHE A 51 -8.76 -13.21 -3.51
CA PHE A 51 -7.49 -12.78 -4.10
C PHE A 51 -7.59 -12.74 -5.63
N TYR A 52 -6.87 -11.80 -6.23
CA TYR A 52 -6.62 -11.83 -7.65
C TYR A 52 -5.85 -13.11 -8.02
N PRO A 53 -6.02 -13.61 -9.26
CA PRO A 53 -5.23 -14.74 -9.74
C PRO A 53 -3.73 -14.50 -9.59
N HIS A 54 -3.00 -15.56 -9.23
CA HIS A 54 -1.55 -15.49 -9.08
C HIS A 54 -0.86 -15.17 -10.41
N ARG A 55 0.29 -14.51 -10.36
CA ARG A 55 1.08 -14.13 -11.56
C ARG A 55 1.46 -15.29 -12.48
N SER A 56 1.48 -16.51 -11.99
CA SER A 56 1.82 -17.70 -12.80
C SER A 56 0.71 -18.15 -13.76
N VAL A 57 -0.52 -17.61 -13.64
CA VAL A 57 -1.58 -17.94 -14.59
C VAL A 57 -1.34 -17.29 -15.95
N PRO A 58 -1.88 -17.83 -17.05
CA PRO A 58 -1.80 -17.19 -18.36
C PRO A 58 -2.34 -15.76 -18.35
N ALA A 59 -1.75 -14.87 -19.13
CA ALA A 59 -2.12 -13.45 -19.18
C ALA A 59 -3.62 -13.20 -19.40
N ALA A 60 -4.31 -14.06 -20.15
CA ALA A 60 -5.75 -13.98 -20.36
C ALA A 60 -6.60 -14.26 -19.09
N GLN A 61 -6.00 -14.80 -18.05
CA GLN A 61 -6.64 -15.10 -16.77
C GLN A 61 -6.25 -14.14 -15.65
N HIS A 62 -5.40 -13.13 -15.94
CA HIS A 62 -5.07 -12.11 -14.96
C HIS A 62 -6.32 -11.34 -14.54
N GLY A 63 -6.39 -11.00 -13.25
CA GLY A 63 -7.48 -10.17 -12.73
C GLY A 63 -7.40 -8.74 -13.26
N VAL A 64 -8.52 -8.06 -13.28
CA VAL A 64 -8.63 -6.65 -13.69
C VAL A 64 -9.21 -5.85 -12.54
N THR A 65 -8.59 -4.72 -12.21
CA THR A 65 -9.10 -3.82 -11.18
C THR A 65 -10.36 -3.10 -11.67
N GLN A 66 -11.12 -2.50 -10.74
CA GLN A 66 -12.28 -1.67 -11.07
C GLN A 66 -11.92 -0.44 -11.95
N TYR A 67 -10.66 -0.11 -12.09
CA TYR A 67 -10.15 0.96 -12.97
C TYR A 67 -9.69 0.44 -14.35
N GLY A 68 -9.88 -0.85 -14.63
CA GLY A 68 -9.44 -1.45 -15.89
C GLY A 68 -7.95 -1.81 -15.96
N GLN A 69 -7.21 -1.75 -14.86
CA GLN A 69 -5.80 -2.14 -14.82
C GLN A 69 -5.66 -3.65 -14.69
N THR A 70 -4.90 -4.28 -15.57
CA THR A 70 -4.55 -5.70 -15.46
C THR A 70 -3.55 -5.91 -14.31
N VAL A 71 -3.83 -6.88 -13.45
CA VAL A 71 -2.97 -7.28 -12.33
C VAL A 71 -2.07 -8.43 -12.79
N ALA A 72 -0.99 -8.11 -13.47
CA ALA A 72 -0.10 -9.09 -14.10
C ALA A 72 0.90 -9.74 -13.12
N ASP A 73 1.27 -9.03 -12.07
CA ASP A 73 2.30 -9.47 -11.10
C ASP A 73 1.70 -9.63 -9.69
N CYS A 74 0.69 -10.47 -9.57
CA CYS A 74 0.07 -10.76 -8.28
C CYS A 74 0.86 -11.84 -7.54
N ILE A 75 1.47 -11.46 -6.41
CA ILE A 75 2.25 -12.33 -5.51
C ILE A 75 1.60 -12.47 -4.12
N ILE A 76 0.34 -12.06 -3.99
CA ILE A 76 -0.31 -12.01 -2.67
C ILE A 76 -0.42 -13.40 -2.03
N GLN A 77 -0.60 -14.45 -2.85
CA GLN A 77 -0.64 -15.82 -2.38
C GLN A 77 0.71 -16.24 -1.80
N ASP A 78 1.82 -15.95 -2.50
CA ASP A 78 3.18 -16.27 -2.07
C ASP A 78 3.48 -15.63 -0.71
N ILE A 79 3.13 -14.33 -0.55
CA ILE A 79 3.33 -13.58 0.68
C ILE A 79 2.53 -14.18 1.84
N VAL A 80 1.28 -14.54 1.58
CA VAL A 80 0.41 -15.12 2.60
C VAL A 80 0.88 -16.51 3.02
N ASP A 81 1.28 -17.36 2.07
CA ASP A 81 1.78 -18.72 2.34
C ASP A 81 3.06 -18.70 3.18
N GLU A 82 4.00 -17.81 2.84
CA GLU A 82 5.21 -17.59 3.62
C GLU A 82 4.88 -17.10 5.04
N LEU A 83 3.97 -16.14 5.15
CA LEU A 83 3.61 -15.55 6.44
C LEU A 83 2.82 -16.53 7.31
N GLU A 84 1.93 -17.34 6.77
CA GLU A 84 1.26 -18.42 7.52
C GLU A 84 2.26 -19.38 8.14
N THR A 85 3.29 -19.75 7.36
CA THR A 85 4.34 -20.65 7.80
C THR A 85 5.24 -20.00 8.85
N THR A 86 5.79 -18.83 8.57
CA THR A 86 6.77 -18.15 9.42
C THR A 86 6.17 -17.61 10.72
N ALA A 87 4.91 -17.20 10.70
CA ALA A 87 4.17 -16.76 11.88
C ALA A 87 3.51 -17.89 12.65
N ASP A 88 3.58 -19.14 12.15
CA ASP A 88 2.91 -20.31 12.74
C ASP A 88 1.40 -20.04 12.98
N TYR A 89 0.74 -19.48 11.97
CA TYR A 89 -0.60 -18.94 12.08
C TYR A 89 -1.61 -19.97 12.57
N THR A 90 -1.62 -21.15 11.98
CA THR A 90 -2.59 -22.22 12.30
C THR A 90 -2.49 -22.66 13.76
N ARG A 91 -1.27 -22.91 14.28
CA ARG A 91 -1.08 -23.30 15.68
C ARG A 91 -1.50 -22.18 16.61
N ARG A 92 -1.11 -20.95 16.32
CA ARG A 92 -1.48 -19.78 17.14
C ARG A 92 -2.99 -19.53 17.14
N ARG A 93 -3.69 -19.80 16.04
CA ARG A 93 -5.17 -19.76 16.00
C ARG A 93 -5.78 -20.75 16.98
N ALA A 94 -5.32 -22.01 16.94
CA ALA A 94 -5.81 -23.06 17.85
C ALA A 94 -5.54 -22.74 19.33
N GLU A 95 -4.36 -22.21 19.66
CA GLU A 95 -4.02 -21.76 21.02
C GLU A 95 -4.93 -20.61 21.49
N ILE A 96 -5.24 -19.66 20.60
CA ILE A 96 -6.15 -18.55 20.88
C ILE A 96 -7.56 -19.06 21.13
N GLU A 97 -8.05 -19.98 20.32
CA GLU A 97 -9.37 -20.59 20.48
C GLU A 97 -9.48 -21.33 21.81
N ALA A 98 -8.49 -22.14 22.16
CA ALA A 98 -8.42 -22.81 23.47
C ALA A 98 -8.39 -21.81 24.62
N PHE A 99 -7.58 -20.75 24.53
CA PHE A 99 -7.55 -19.69 25.51
C PHE A 99 -8.91 -19.01 25.67
N ASN A 100 -9.55 -18.68 24.56
CA ASN A 100 -10.83 -17.97 24.55
C ASN A 100 -11.97 -18.81 25.10
N SER A 101 -11.93 -20.13 24.91
CA SER A 101 -12.90 -21.06 25.47
C SER A 101 -12.78 -21.20 26.99
N ALA A 102 -11.56 -21.01 27.53
CA ALA A 102 -11.29 -21.10 28.96
C ALA A 102 -11.41 -19.76 29.71
N ASN A 103 -11.61 -18.65 29.01
CA ASN A 103 -11.63 -17.31 29.61
C ASN A 103 -12.83 -16.51 29.14
N ASP A 104 -13.64 -16.00 30.07
CA ASP A 104 -14.83 -15.23 29.76
C ASP A 104 -14.57 -13.71 29.63
N LEU A 105 -13.64 -13.19 30.42
CA LEU A 105 -13.40 -11.75 30.52
C LEU A 105 -12.37 -11.23 29.51
N VAL A 106 -11.30 -12.00 29.25
CA VAL A 106 -10.24 -11.58 28.34
C VAL A 106 -10.24 -12.51 27.14
N LYS A 107 -10.30 -11.93 25.96
CA LYS A 107 -10.22 -12.66 24.70
C LYS A 107 -8.96 -12.25 23.94
N ARG A 108 -8.38 -13.19 23.23
CA ARG A 108 -7.24 -12.98 22.33
C ARG A 108 -7.69 -13.03 20.87
N GLY A 109 -6.93 -12.42 19.99
CA GLY A 109 -7.17 -12.47 18.56
C GLY A 109 -5.89 -12.47 17.77
N ILE A 110 -5.96 -13.00 16.58
CA ILE A 110 -4.93 -12.89 15.54
C ILE A 110 -5.63 -12.68 14.20
N ALA A 111 -5.10 -11.81 13.38
CA ALA A 111 -5.58 -11.59 12.02
C ALA A 111 -4.41 -11.52 11.05
N LEU A 112 -4.65 -11.97 9.83
CA LEU A 112 -3.76 -11.79 8.68
C LEU A 112 -4.57 -11.09 7.59
N THR A 113 -4.19 -9.85 7.31
CA THR A 113 -4.88 -8.98 6.35
C THR A 113 -3.92 -8.55 5.26
N PRO A 114 -3.76 -9.34 4.19
CA PRO A 114 -2.90 -8.96 3.09
C PRO A 114 -3.48 -7.78 2.32
N VAL A 115 -2.63 -6.89 1.86
CA VAL A 115 -3.02 -5.65 1.21
C VAL A 115 -2.45 -5.57 -0.19
N LYS A 116 -3.32 -5.31 -1.16
CA LYS A 116 -2.93 -4.83 -2.49
C LYS A 116 -3.35 -3.36 -2.57
N PHE A 117 -2.40 -2.47 -2.68
CA PHE A 117 -2.64 -1.04 -2.81
C PHE A 117 -1.92 -0.49 -4.04
N GLY A 118 -2.67 0.13 -4.95
CA GLY A 118 -2.11 0.82 -6.10
C GLY A 118 -1.87 2.29 -5.80
N ILE A 119 -0.69 2.79 -6.11
CA ILE A 119 -0.39 4.22 -6.07
C ILE A 119 -0.56 4.74 -7.49
N SER A 120 -1.75 5.24 -7.79
CA SER A 120 -2.06 5.77 -9.11
C SER A 120 -3.11 6.86 -8.99
N PHE A 121 -2.82 8.01 -9.54
CA PHE A 121 -3.80 9.07 -9.72
C PHE A 121 -4.39 8.96 -11.13
N ASN A 122 -5.66 8.58 -11.23
CA ASN A 122 -6.29 8.20 -12.50
C ASN A 122 -6.47 9.36 -13.48
N THR A 123 -6.45 10.60 -12.98
CA THR A 123 -6.56 11.80 -13.80
C THR A 123 -5.19 12.17 -14.36
N GLN A 124 -4.76 11.43 -15.36
CA GLN A 124 -3.37 11.45 -15.85
C GLN A 124 -2.88 12.83 -16.28
N PHE A 125 -3.77 13.65 -16.85
CA PHE A 125 -3.39 15.02 -17.30
C PHE A 125 -3.01 15.94 -16.12
N LEU A 126 -3.34 15.60 -14.89
CA LEU A 126 -2.92 16.31 -13.68
C LEU A 126 -1.61 15.75 -13.10
N ASN A 127 -1.13 14.60 -13.59
CA ASN A 127 0.10 14.01 -13.10
C ASN A 127 1.30 14.76 -13.70
N GLN A 128 1.99 15.48 -12.85
CA GLN A 128 3.17 16.25 -13.19
C GLN A 128 4.27 15.94 -12.19
N ALA A 129 5.46 15.70 -12.68
CA ALA A 129 6.64 15.54 -11.88
C ALA A 129 7.82 16.23 -12.53
N GLY A 130 8.72 16.77 -11.72
CA GLY A 130 9.94 17.40 -12.17
C GLY A 130 11.09 17.06 -11.25
N ALA A 131 12.27 16.93 -11.82
CA ALA A 131 13.50 16.77 -11.10
C ALA A 131 14.61 17.62 -11.76
N LEU A 132 15.50 18.14 -10.94
CA LEU A 132 16.72 18.80 -11.37
C LEU A 132 17.89 17.98 -10.86
N VAL A 133 18.74 17.51 -11.77
CA VAL A 133 19.89 16.70 -11.48
C VAL A 133 21.15 17.45 -11.91
N HIS A 134 22.03 17.73 -10.97
CA HIS A 134 23.33 18.29 -11.23
C HIS A 134 24.42 17.25 -11.01
N VAL A 135 25.25 17.03 -11.99
CA VAL A 135 26.43 16.17 -11.90
C VAL A 135 27.66 17.06 -11.80
N TYR A 136 28.43 16.87 -10.74
CA TYR A 136 29.65 17.65 -10.49
C TYR A 136 30.89 16.93 -11.00
N SER A 137 31.98 17.69 -11.19
CA SER A 137 33.25 17.16 -11.70
C SER A 137 33.94 16.19 -10.75
N ASP A 138 33.59 16.19 -9.48
CA ASP A 138 34.05 15.24 -8.46
C ASP A 138 33.28 13.92 -8.46
N GLY A 139 32.28 13.76 -9.36
CA GLY A 139 31.42 12.59 -9.47
C GLY A 139 30.21 12.61 -8.52
N SER A 140 30.08 13.63 -7.67
CA SER A 140 28.88 13.75 -6.84
C SER A 140 27.66 14.21 -7.65
N VAL A 141 26.48 13.82 -7.22
CA VAL A 141 25.21 14.16 -7.86
C VAL A 141 24.29 14.87 -6.87
N GLN A 142 23.83 16.04 -7.23
CA GLN A 142 22.79 16.75 -6.48
C GLN A 142 21.43 16.55 -7.16
N LEU A 143 20.47 16.07 -6.40
CA LEU A 143 19.12 15.82 -6.87
C LEU A 143 18.11 16.71 -6.13
N ASN A 144 17.25 17.37 -6.91
CA ASN A 144 16.09 18.09 -6.39
C ASN A 144 14.86 17.55 -7.11
N HIS A 145 13.81 17.24 -6.37
CA HIS A 145 12.54 16.78 -6.93
C HIS A 145 11.37 17.41 -6.20
N GLY A 146 10.19 17.41 -6.84
CA GLY A 146 8.99 18.04 -6.30
C GLY A 146 8.18 17.19 -5.32
N GLY A 147 8.54 15.93 -5.15
CA GLY A 147 7.82 15.04 -4.24
C GLY A 147 8.05 15.39 -2.77
N THR A 148 7.04 15.17 -1.94
CA THR A 148 7.10 15.43 -0.49
C THR A 148 7.36 14.13 0.26
N GLU A 149 8.39 14.13 1.12
CA GLU A 149 8.66 13.03 2.05
C GLU A 149 7.69 13.10 3.22
N MET A 150 6.91 12.03 3.41
CA MET A 150 5.91 11.91 4.48
C MET A 150 6.13 10.62 5.31
N GLY A 151 7.32 10.05 5.26
CA GLY A 151 7.66 8.80 5.91
C GLY A 151 7.46 7.55 5.00
N GLN A 152 7.21 7.75 3.70
CA GLN A 152 7.09 6.66 2.73
C GLN A 152 8.43 6.28 2.08
N GLY A 153 9.53 6.93 2.45
CA GLY A 153 10.86 6.67 1.90
C GLY A 153 11.07 7.21 0.49
N LEU A 154 10.34 8.27 0.11
CA LEU A 154 10.40 8.83 -1.24
C LEU A 154 11.81 9.30 -1.61
N ASN A 155 12.48 10.02 -0.71
CA ASN A 155 13.82 10.53 -0.99
C ASN A 155 14.79 9.39 -1.31
N THR A 156 14.77 8.31 -0.53
CA THR A 156 15.62 7.14 -0.78
C THR A 156 15.29 6.48 -2.12
N LYS A 157 14.00 6.32 -2.45
CA LYS A 157 13.57 5.72 -3.72
C LYS A 157 14.01 6.54 -4.93
N VAL A 158 13.89 7.86 -4.86
CA VAL A 158 14.30 8.73 -5.97
C VAL A 158 15.83 8.76 -6.10
N ALA A 159 16.58 8.79 -4.99
CA ALA A 159 18.03 8.64 -5.00
C ALA A 159 18.47 7.32 -5.62
N GLN A 160 17.80 6.23 -5.30
CA GLN A 160 18.08 4.90 -5.86
C GLN A 160 17.85 4.87 -7.37
N ILE A 161 16.82 5.52 -7.89
CA ILE A 161 16.57 5.62 -9.33
C ILE A 161 17.75 6.33 -10.02
N VAL A 162 18.18 7.48 -9.48
CA VAL A 162 19.31 8.23 -10.03
C VAL A 162 20.60 7.43 -9.96
N ALA A 163 20.88 6.81 -8.82
CA ALA A 163 22.05 5.97 -8.63
C ALA A 163 22.09 4.79 -9.63
N ASN A 164 20.94 4.16 -9.86
CA ASN A 164 20.81 3.06 -10.82
C ASN A 164 21.02 3.53 -12.27
N GLU A 165 20.47 4.67 -12.66
CA GLU A 165 20.64 5.22 -14.00
C GLU A 165 22.09 5.61 -14.30
N PHE A 166 22.78 6.19 -13.33
CA PHE A 166 24.19 6.56 -13.47
C PHE A 166 25.19 5.44 -13.13
N GLN A 167 24.71 4.31 -12.62
CA GLN A 167 25.54 3.18 -12.16
C GLN A 167 26.58 3.61 -11.11
N ILE A 168 26.12 4.40 -10.12
CA ILE A 168 26.94 4.93 -9.03
C ILE A 168 26.38 4.49 -7.68
N ASP A 169 27.19 4.64 -6.63
CA ASP A 169 26.73 4.41 -5.27
C ASP A 169 25.65 5.43 -4.87
N ILE A 170 24.60 4.97 -4.20
CA ILE A 170 23.51 5.82 -3.71
C ILE A 170 24.01 6.92 -2.76
N ASP A 171 25.07 6.65 -2.03
CA ASP A 171 25.67 7.61 -1.09
C ASP A 171 26.33 8.82 -1.79
N THR A 172 26.56 8.73 -3.09
CA THR A 172 27.04 9.85 -3.91
C THR A 172 25.92 10.80 -4.34
N VAL A 173 24.66 10.40 -4.18
CA VAL A 173 23.48 11.19 -4.53
C VAL A 173 23.02 12.00 -3.32
N ARG A 174 23.05 13.32 -3.44
CA ARG A 174 22.59 14.26 -2.39
C ARG A 174 21.25 14.87 -2.76
N ILE A 175 20.25 14.63 -1.92
CA ILE A 175 18.91 15.23 -2.07
C ILE A 175 18.86 16.48 -1.20
N THR A 176 18.37 17.59 -1.76
CA THR A 176 18.12 18.82 -1.01
C THR A 176 16.63 19.01 -0.77
N ALA A 177 16.32 19.85 0.22
CA ALA A 177 14.93 20.21 0.51
C ALA A 177 14.22 20.77 -0.74
N THR A 178 12.98 20.38 -0.94
CA THR A 178 12.13 20.84 -2.03
C THR A 178 11.70 22.28 -1.79
N ASN A 179 11.84 23.11 -2.81
CA ASN A 179 11.26 24.46 -2.83
C ASN A 179 10.96 24.90 -4.27
N THR A 180 10.12 25.90 -4.43
CA THR A 180 9.64 26.41 -5.71
C THR A 180 10.71 27.05 -6.60
N GLY A 181 11.87 27.37 -6.05
CA GLY A 181 13.01 27.91 -6.81
C GLY A 181 13.86 26.84 -7.48
N LYS A 182 13.67 25.54 -7.15
CA LYS A 182 14.53 24.45 -7.62
C LYS A 182 13.84 23.47 -8.55
N VAL A 183 12.54 23.32 -8.43
CA VAL A 183 11.78 22.34 -9.20
C VAL A 183 10.53 22.97 -9.78
N PRO A 184 10.09 22.49 -10.95
CA PRO A 184 8.83 22.94 -11.53
C PRO A 184 7.66 22.49 -10.65
N ASN A 185 6.48 23.07 -10.90
CA ASN A 185 5.26 22.66 -10.24
C ASN A 185 4.98 21.17 -10.47
N THR A 186 4.63 20.49 -9.41
CA THR A 186 4.34 19.04 -9.43
C THR A 186 2.95 18.77 -8.90
N SER A 187 2.40 17.61 -9.25
CA SER A 187 1.17 17.11 -8.62
C SER A 187 1.38 16.83 -7.14
N ALA A 188 0.29 16.83 -6.38
CA ALA A 188 0.35 16.46 -4.98
C ALA A 188 0.94 15.04 -4.80
N THR A 189 1.85 14.90 -3.86
CA THR A 189 2.35 13.61 -3.42
C THR A 189 1.33 12.96 -2.49
N ALA A 190 0.74 11.89 -2.91
CA ALA A 190 -0.31 11.19 -2.15
C ALA A 190 0.15 9.82 -1.67
#